data_d1f808649376525d1472fcb2baea544b
#
_entry.id   d1f808649376525d1472fcb2baea544b
#
_cell.length_a   1.000
_cell.length_b   1.000
_cell.length_c   1.000
_cell.angle_alpha   90.00
_cell.angle_beta   90.00
_cell.angle_gamma   90.00
#
_symmetry.space_group_name_H-M   'P 1'
#
loop_
_entity.id
_entity.type
_entity.pdbx_description
1 polymer ?
#
loop_
_entity_poly.entity_id
_entity_poly.type
_entity_poly.pdbx_seq_one_letter_code
_entity_poly.pdbx_strand_id
1 'polypeptide(L)'
;MKFGIHYQLPCYGSQSPVQRYRDTIEQSVYAEALGFESVWPVEQHFNADLSITPAPLLLLAALAERTQRLRLGIAIVLLPLSHPLRIAEEIASLDVLSNGRVEFGVGRGAIPLHFSAFGVPQAESRERFAETLELILKAWTHERVSHRGRFFQVEKVAVVPRPVQQPYPPIRVAANSVDTFELMGQAGYPIFVATPINPFPKIPGNVALYREARKAAGHPPDEGEDVTLALPLHVATSRQQVREVMEPSIRHYLETVASIYESSVAGTEPPGSLRERLERLRSVSYEQACEMMAIFDTPEACVDRLQRLCEQLKIGRVICWFNIGGGVPHGRVMRSMELFAAKVMPHFQSP
;
A
#
# COMPACT_ATOMS: atom_id res chain seq x y z
N MET A 1 -9.92 -12.84 10.75
CA MET A 1 -9.08 -12.18 9.73
C MET A 1 -9.46 -10.71 9.61
N LYS A 2 -8.51 -9.83 9.31
CA LYS A 2 -8.70 -8.37 9.20
C LYS A 2 -8.76 -7.95 7.74
N PHE A 3 -9.72 -7.07 7.40
CA PHE A 3 -9.86 -6.52 6.04
C PHE A 3 -9.70 -5.02 6.07
N GLY A 4 -8.85 -4.50 5.18
CA GLY A 4 -8.69 -3.07 4.93
C GLY A 4 -9.00 -2.70 3.49
N ILE A 5 -8.93 -1.40 3.18
CA ILE A 5 -9.13 -0.89 1.83
C ILE A 5 -7.88 -0.13 1.38
N HIS A 6 -7.38 -0.46 0.19
CA HIS A 6 -6.30 0.25 -0.47
C HIS A 6 -6.86 1.32 -1.39
N TYR A 7 -6.34 2.53 -1.28
CA TYR A 7 -6.72 3.64 -2.14
C TYR A 7 -5.53 4.16 -2.95
N GLN A 8 -5.61 3.96 -4.23
CA GLN A 8 -4.93 4.75 -5.24
C GLN A 8 -6.00 5.60 -5.91
N LEU A 9 -5.75 6.90 -6.09
CA LEU A 9 -6.74 7.85 -6.57
C LEU A 9 -6.42 8.31 -8.01
N PRO A 10 -6.54 7.44 -9.03
CA PRO A 10 -6.42 7.86 -10.42
C PRO A 10 -7.49 8.91 -10.73
N CYS A 11 -7.10 9.92 -11.51
CA CYS A 11 -8.01 10.99 -11.93
C CYS A 11 -7.68 11.40 -13.37
N TYR A 12 -8.46 10.92 -14.33
CA TYR A 12 -8.24 11.11 -15.76
C TYR A 12 -9.53 11.36 -16.52
N GLY A 13 -9.41 11.80 -17.77
CA GLY A 13 -10.56 12.14 -18.63
C GLY A 13 -11.40 13.27 -18.03
N SER A 14 -12.68 13.04 -17.86
CA SER A 14 -13.64 13.99 -17.27
C SER A 14 -13.76 13.90 -15.74
N GLN A 15 -12.92 13.10 -15.07
CA GLN A 15 -12.99 12.95 -13.61
C GLN A 15 -12.52 14.22 -12.90
N SER A 16 -13.24 14.62 -11.85
CA SER A 16 -12.91 15.77 -11.02
C SER A 16 -12.03 15.35 -9.83
N PRO A 17 -10.85 15.98 -9.60
CA PRO A 17 -10.08 15.76 -8.40
C PRO A 17 -10.87 15.97 -7.10
N VAL A 18 -11.71 17.02 -7.06
CA VAL A 18 -12.58 17.29 -5.91
C VAL A 18 -13.54 16.14 -5.65
N GLN A 19 -14.18 15.62 -6.71
CA GLN A 19 -15.11 14.51 -6.56
C GLN A 19 -14.37 13.23 -6.17
N ARG A 20 -13.19 12.96 -6.74
CA ARG A 20 -12.38 11.77 -6.40
C ARG A 20 -12.01 11.75 -4.91
N TYR A 21 -11.59 12.87 -4.32
CA TYR A 21 -11.32 12.95 -2.89
C TYR A 21 -12.60 12.78 -2.04
N ARG A 22 -13.72 13.40 -2.44
CA ARG A 22 -15.00 13.23 -1.76
C ARG A 22 -15.48 11.78 -1.77
N ASP A 23 -15.45 11.13 -2.92
CA ASP A 23 -15.81 9.71 -3.08
C ASP A 23 -14.96 8.82 -2.17
N THR A 24 -13.64 9.10 -2.10
CA THR A 24 -12.73 8.32 -1.25
C THR A 24 -13.03 8.51 0.23
N ILE A 25 -13.34 9.72 0.66
CA ILE A 25 -13.75 10.01 2.04
C ILE A 25 -15.06 9.29 2.36
N GLU A 26 -16.07 9.39 1.49
CA GLU A 26 -17.36 8.73 1.67
C GLU A 26 -17.21 7.21 1.73
N GLN A 27 -16.47 6.61 0.82
CA GLN A 27 -16.14 5.18 0.83
C GLN A 27 -15.43 4.76 2.13
N SER A 28 -14.51 5.57 2.63
CA SER A 28 -13.77 5.26 3.86
C SER A 28 -14.64 5.33 5.11
N VAL A 29 -15.54 6.31 5.21
CA VAL A 29 -16.52 6.39 6.30
C VAL A 29 -17.48 5.22 6.23
N TYR A 30 -17.93 4.87 5.02
CA TYR A 30 -18.81 3.71 4.83
C TYR A 30 -18.10 2.38 5.14
N ALA A 31 -16.79 2.28 4.85
CA ALA A 31 -15.98 1.12 5.20
C ALA A 31 -16.00 0.82 6.71
N GLU A 32 -15.92 1.86 7.56
CA GLU A 32 -16.05 1.68 9.01
C GLU A 32 -17.42 1.11 9.40
N ALA A 33 -18.48 1.60 8.80
CA ALA A 33 -19.83 1.10 9.04
C ALA A 33 -20.00 -0.36 8.60
N LEU A 34 -19.32 -0.76 7.53
CA LEU A 34 -19.31 -2.13 7.01
C LEU A 34 -18.39 -3.08 7.79
N GLY A 35 -17.58 -2.58 8.72
CA GLY A 35 -16.68 -3.40 9.55
C GLY A 35 -15.29 -3.64 8.96
N PHE A 36 -14.86 -2.87 7.95
CA PHE A 36 -13.46 -2.86 7.57
C PHE A 36 -12.60 -2.27 8.70
N GLU A 37 -11.42 -2.85 8.91
CA GLU A 37 -10.51 -2.45 9.99
C GLU A 37 -9.70 -1.20 9.67
N SER A 38 -9.32 -1.01 8.39
CA SER A 38 -8.31 -0.01 8.02
C SER A 38 -8.47 0.52 6.60
N VAL A 39 -7.93 1.71 6.36
CA VAL A 39 -7.77 2.31 5.03
C VAL A 39 -6.32 2.69 4.78
N TRP A 40 -5.88 2.58 3.51
CA TRP A 40 -4.49 2.66 3.11
C TRP A 40 -4.32 3.46 1.81
N PRO A 41 -4.37 4.81 1.84
CA PRO A 41 -4.02 5.63 0.68
C PRO A 41 -2.52 5.55 0.39
N VAL A 42 -2.18 5.66 -0.91
CA VAL A 42 -0.78 5.72 -1.39
C VAL A 42 -0.21 7.13 -1.30
N GLU A 43 1.12 7.24 -1.23
CA GLU A 43 1.86 8.43 -1.64
C GLU A 43 2.31 8.26 -3.09
N GLN A 44 1.86 9.18 -3.97
CA GLN A 44 2.14 9.12 -5.40
C GLN A 44 2.25 10.53 -5.97
N HIS A 45 3.25 10.77 -6.83
CA HIS A 45 3.55 12.10 -7.35
C HIS A 45 3.52 12.15 -8.87
N PHE A 46 3.22 13.34 -9.43
CA PHE A 46 3.42 13.76 -10.81
C PHE A 46 2.71 12.94 -11.91
N ASN A 47 1.77 12.06 -11.56
CA ASN A 47 1.01 11.29 -12.54
C ASN A 47 -0.44 11.12 -12.08
N ALA A 48 -1.35 11.90 -12.67
CA ALA A 48 -2.76 11.90 -12.31
C ALA A 48 -3.48 10.60 -12.73
N ASP A 49 -3.04 9.96 -13.82
CA ASP A 49 -3.62 8.70 -14.30
C ASP A 49 -3.31 7.55 -13.33
N LEU A 50 -2.21 7.66 -12.55
CA LEU A 50 -1.88 6.69 -11.52
C LEU A 50 -2.50 7.08 -10.18
N SER A 51 -2.31 8.32 -9.71
CA SER A 51 -2.92 8.82 -8.47
C SER A 51 -2.69 10.31 -8.26
N ILE A 52 -3.67 10.99 -7.68
CA ILE A 52 -3.61 12.38 -7.25
C ILE A 52 -3.40 12.53 -5.74
N THR A 53 -2.74 11.57 -5.08
CA THR A 53 -2.48 11.56 -3.62
C THR A 53 -1.00 11.80 -3.29
N PRO A 54 -0.46 13.02 -3.49
CA PRO A 54 0.93 13.31 -3.13
C PRO A 54 1.15 13.44 -1.61
N ALA A 55 0.07 13.70 -0.85
CA ALA A 55 0.09 13.91 0.58
C ALA A 55 -1.01 13.09 1.27
N PRO A 56 -0.84 11.76 1.40
CA PRO A 56 -1.85 10.88 1.97
C PRO A 56 -2.22 11.24 3.42
N LEU A 57 -1.30 11.86 4.16
CA LEU A 57 -1.55 12.30 5.54
C LEU A 57 -2.67 13.34 5.64
N LEU A 58 -2.85 14.22 4.64
CA LEU A 58 -3.97 15.17 4.62
C LEU A 58 -5.32 14.48 4.47
N LEU A 59 -5.40 13.44 3.62
CA LEU A 59 -6.59 12.62 3.49
C LEU A 59 -6.88 11.85 4.78
N LEU A 60 -5.86 11.27 5.41
CA LEU A 60 -5.98 10.53 6.65
C LEU A 60 -6.37 11.45 7.83
N ALA A 61 -5.89 12.70 7.88
CA ALA A 61 -6.32 13.68 8.88
C ALA A 61 -7.82 14.00 8.74
N ALA A 62 -8.31 14.16 7.49
CA ALA A 62 -9.75 14.34 7.24
C ALA A 62 -10.57 13.11 7.65
N LEU A 63 -10.04 11.90 7.52
CA LEU A 63 -10.68 10.66 7.94
C LEU A 63 -10.60 10.47 9.46
N ALA A 64 -9.55 10.92 10.12
CA ALA A 64 -9.41 10.86 11.57
C ALA A 64 -10.60 11.50 12.31
N GLU A 65 -11.07 12.65 11.78
CA GLU A 65 -12.23 13.39 12.34
C GLU A 65 -13.60 12.79 11.98
N ARG A 66 -13.65 11.94 10.95
CA ARG A 66 -14.91 11.39 10.42
C ARG A 66 -15.15 9.93 10.79
N THR A 67 -14.16 9.29 11.39
CA THR A 67 -14.19 7.89 11.79
C THR A 67 -13.76 7.75 13.25
N GLN A 68 -14.17 6.67 13.92
CA GLN A 68 -13.87 6.46 15.33
C GLN A 68 -12.99 5.24 15.60
N ARG A 69 -13.11 4.22 14.79
CA ARG A 69 -12.41 2.93 14.97
C ARG A 69 -11.47 2.57 13.82
N LEU A 70 -11.74 3.10 12.64
CA LEU A 70 -11.01 2.81 11.42
C LEU A 70 -9.52 3.15 11.60
N ARG A 71 -8.64 2.18 11.40
CA ARG A 71 -7.19 2.42 11.43
C ARG A 71 -6.74 3.13 10.16
N LEU A 72 -5.81 4.03 10.31
CA LEU A 72 -5.35 4.96 9.29
C LEU A 72 -3.93 4.58 8.86
N GLY A 73 -3.85 3.69 7.88
CA GLY A 73 -2.59 3.24 7.31
C GLY A 73 -2.11 4.10 6.14
N ILE A 74 -0.83 4.10 5.88
CA ILE A 74 -0.25 4.67 4.65
C ILE A 74 0.41 3.52 3.86
N ALA A 75 0.12 3.41 2.58
CA ALA A 75 0.72 2.36 1.75
C ALA A 75 1.30 2.95 0.45
N ILE A 76 2.44 3.63 0.61
CA ILE A 76 3.45 3.80 1.65
C ILE A 76 3.96 5.26 1.67
N VAL A 77 4.60 5.71 2.77
CA VAL A 77 5.42 6.92 2.76
C VAL A 77 6.75 6.60 2.08
N LEU A 78 7.16 7.47 1.14
CA LEU A 78 8.41 7.33 0.38
C LEU A 78 9.57 7.96 1.17
N LEU A 79 10.10 7.24 2.15
CA LEU A 79 11.09 7.75 3.11
C LEU A 79 12.34 8.41 2.47
N PRO A 80 12.91 7.91 1.36
CA PRO A 80 14.08 8.55 0.75
C PRO A 80 13.84 9.97 0.21
N LEU A 81 12.57 10.33 -0.02
CA LEU A 81 12.17 11.60 -0.61
C LEU A 81 11.78 12.66 0.43
N SER A 82 11.80 12.31 1.71
CA SER A 82 11.28 13.16 2.78
C SER A 82 12.30 13.38 3.90
N HIS A 83 12.16 14.51 4.60
CA HIS A 83 12.99 14.78 5.77
C HIS A 83 12.47 13.99 6.99
N PRO A 84 13.29 13.16 7.66
CA PRO A 84 12.87 12.24 8.72
C PRO A 84 12.15 12.92 9.89
N LEU A 85 12.63 14.07 10.36
CA LEU A 85 12.00 14.76 11.49
C LEU A 85 10.61 15.29 11.11
N ARG A 86 10.43 15.79 9.86
CA ARG A 86 9.13 16.24 9.41
C ARG A 86 8.12 15.11 9.36
N ILE A 87 8.50 13.95 8.81
CA ILE A 87 7.64 12.77 8.81
C ILE A 87 7.35 12.30 10.23
N ALA A 88 8.35 12.32 11.12
CA ALA A 88 8.14 11.94 12.51
C ALA A 88 7.09 12.83 13.22
N GLU A 89 7.12 14.15 12.99
CA GLU A 89 6.15 15.11 13.55
C GLU A 89 4.76 14.94 12.91
N GLU A 90 4.69 14.77 11.60
CA GLU A 90 3.42 14.61 10.85
C GLU A 90 2.71 13.32 11.25
N ILE A 91 3.42 12.20 11.34
CA ILE A 91 2.87 10.91 11.78
C ILE A 91 2.44 10.97 13.26
N ALA A 92 3.24 11.57 14.13
CA ALA A 92 2.87 11.73 15.52
C ALA A 92 1.64 12.65 15.69
N SER A 93 1.54 13.72 14.91
CA SER A 93 0.37 14.59 14.89
C SER A 93 -0.90 13.86 14.43
N LEU A 94 -0.79 13.05 13.37
CA LEU A 94 -1.90 12.22 12.92
C LEU A 94 -2.30 11.16 13.96
N ASP A 95 -1.31 10.60 14.67
CA ASP A 95 -1.56 9.61 15.72
C ASP A 95 -2.31 10.24 16.90
N VAL A 96 -1.95 11.47 17.28
CA VAL A 96 -2.67 12.26 18.30
C VAL A 96 -4.09 12.59 17.82
N LEU A 97 -4.26 13.13 16.61
CA LEU A 97 -5.57 13.47 16.03
C LEU A 97 -6.49 12.25 15.95
N SER A 98 -5.96 11.11 15.63
CA SER A 98 -6.72 9.87 15.48
C SER A 98 -6.87 9.08 16.79
N ASN A 99 -6.30 9.54 17.90
CA ASN A 99 -6.26 8.82 19.18
C ASN A 99 -5.65 7.41 19.04
N GLY A 100 -4.45 7.32 18.44
CA GLY A 100 -3.68 6.07 18.36
C GLY A 100 -4.14 5.08 17.28
N ARG A 101 -4.69 5.56 16.16
CA ARG A 101 -5.18 4.69 15.06
C ARG A 101 -4.25 4.62 13.85
N VAL A 102 -3.08 5.25 13.89
CA VAL A 102 -2.13 5.25 12.76
C VAL A 102 -1.45 3.89 12.60
N GLU A 103 -1.26 3.46 11.35
CA GLU A 103 -0.32 2.42 10.93
C GLU A 103 0.67 3.00 9.90
N PHE A 104 1.95 2.94 10.22
CA PHE A 104 3.00 3.60 9.45
C PHE A 104 3.59 2.67 8.40
N GLY A 105 3.00 2.67 7.20
CA GLY A 105 3.55 1.95 6.06
C GLY A 105 4.64 2.77 5.35
N VAL A 106 5.79 2.15 5.13
CA VAL A 106 6.98 2.82 4.59
C VAL A 106 7.60 2.05 3.43
N GLY A 107 8.32 2.75 2.56
CA GLY A 107 9.04 2.12 1.48
C GLY A 107 10.02 3.04 0.79
N ARG A 108 10.78 2.45 -0.15
CA ARG A 108 11.83 3.18 -0.88
C ARG A 108 11.30 3.98 -2.08
N GLY A 109 10.17 3.59 -2.62
CA GLY A 109 9.76 4.04 -3.94
C GLY A 109 10.52 3.32 -5.08
N ALA A 110 9.92 3.36 -6.29
CA ALA A 110 10.48 2.67 -7.46
C ALA A 110 10.39 3.52 -8.74
N ILE A 111 9.68 4.65 -8.74
CA ILE A 111 9.44 5.47 -9.93
C ILE A 111 10.58 6.49 -10.07
N PRO A 112 11.40 6.41 -11.14
CA PRO A 112 12.56 7.28 -11.32
C PRO A 112 12.22 8.77 -11.36
N LEU A 113 11.06 9.14 -11.94
CA LEU A 113 10.57 10.52 -11.98
C LEU A 113 10.44 11.14 -10.58
N HIS A 114 10.02 10.38 -9.57
CA HIS A 114 9.93 10.90 -8.20
C HIS A 114 11.31 11.33 -7.70
N PHE A 115 12.31 10.49 -7.88
CA PHE A 115 13.68 10.76 -7.44
C PHE A 115 14.28 11.97 -8.15
N SER A 116 14.15 12.05 -9.48
CA SER A 116 14.69 13.15 -10.26
C SER A 116 14.01 14.49 -9.92
N ALA A 117 12.69 14.49 -9.77
CA ALA A 117 11.93 15.71 -9.46
C ALA A 117 12.21 16.24 -8.04
N PHE A 118 12.46 15.36 -7.07
CA PHE A 118 12.85 15.76 -5.71
C PHE A 118 14.37 15.94 -5.54
N GLY A 119 15.16 15.80 -6.60
CA GLY A 119 16.61 15.98 -6.55
C GLY A 119 17.35 14.94 -5.71
N VAL A 120 16.80 13.74 -5.59
CA VAL A 120 17.38 12.62 -4.81
C VAL A 120 17.94 11.58 -5.77
N PRO A 121 19.22 11.19 -5.68
CA PRO A 121 19.77 10.10 -6.49
C PRO A 121 19.10 8.77 -6.14
N GLN A 122 18.46 8.11 -7.12
CA GLN A 122 17.74 6.84 -6.88
C GLN A 122 18.68 5.73 -6.36
N ALA A 123 19.96 5.75 -6.75
CA ALA A 123 20.98 4.82 -6.27
C ALA A 123 21.16 4.89 -4.74
N GLU A 124 20.91 6.03 -4.11
CA GLU A 124 21.00 6.23 -2.66
C GLU A 124 19.74 5.79 -1.91
N SER A 125 18.68 5.37 -2.61
CA SER A 125 17.36 5.13 -2.01
C SER A 125 17.38 4.10 -0.86
N ARG A 126 18.26 3.08 -0.93
CA ARG A 126 18.37 2.05 0.12
C ARG A 126 18.99 2.63 1.40
N GLU A 127 20.06 3.36 1.27
CA GLU A 127 20.77 3.96 2.41
C GLU A 127 19.95 5.08 3.03
N ARG A 128 19.35 5.95 2.20
CA ARG A 128 18.43 6.99 2.67
C ARG A 128 17.22 6.41 3.40
N PHE A 129 16.61 5.35 2.88
CA PHE A 129 15.51 4.66 3.56
C PHE A 129 15.92 4.19 4.95
N ALA A 130 17.07 3.51 5.06
CA ALA A 130 17.56 2.98 6.33
C ALA A 130 17.84 4.09 7.35
N GLU A 131 18.58 5.12 6.94
CA GLU A 131 18.92 6.26 7.82
C GLU A 131 17.67 7.08 8.21
N THR A 132 16.75 7.30 7.28
CA THR A 132 15.48 8.01 7.56
C THR A 132 14.65 7.25 8.58
N LEU A 133 14.46 5.93 8.40
CA LEU A 133 13.69 5.12 9.34
C LEU A 133 14.35 5.08 10.73
N GLU A 134 15.66 4.88 10.78
CA GLU A 134 16.42 4.89 12.05
C GLU A 134 16.23 6.21 12.81
N LEU A 135 16.36 7.35 12.12
CA LEU A 135 16.21 8.65 12.76
C LEU A 135 14.77 8.91 13.24
N ILE A 136 13.75 8.50 12.47
CA ILE A 136 12.35 8.57 12.89
C ILE A 136 12.12 7.77 14.17
N LEU A 137 12.61 6.52 14.23
CA LEU A 137 12.46 5.66 15.42
C LEU A 137 13.16 6.25 16.63
N LYS A 138 14.37 6.75 16.46
CA LYS A 138 15.09 7.46 17.54
C LYS A 138 14.31 8.68 18.01
N ALA A 139 13.73 9.46 17.09
CA ALA A 139 12.99 10.67 17.41
C ALA A 139 11.70 10.37 18.21
N TRP A 140 11.07 9.22 17.99
CA TRP A 140 9.90 8.80 18.77
C TRP A 140 10.22 8.16 20.13
N THR A 141 11.38 7.51 20.25
CA THR A 141 11.73 6.74 21.45
C THR A 141 12.62 7.49 22.45
N HIS A 142 13.29 8.57 22.03
CA HIS A 142 14.15 9.37 22.88
C HIS A 142 13.53 10.76 23.14
N GLU A 143 13.78 11.33 24.32
CA GLU A 143 13.30 12.68 24.66
C GLU A 143 13.93 13.73 23.74
N ARG A 144 15.22 13.61 23.48
CA ARG A 144 15.98 14.41 22.53
C ARG A 144 16.84 13.50 21.68
N VAL A 145 16.85 13.73 20.39
CA VAL A 145 17.65 12.97 19.43
C VAL A 145 18.82 13.80 18.94
N SER A 146 19.99 13.18 18.90
CA SER A 146 21.14 13.63 18.11
C SER A 146 21.50 12.51 17.12
N HIS A 147 21.79 12.87 15.89
CA HIS A 147 22.12 11.95 14.82
C HIS A 147 23.20 12.55 13.92
N ARG A 148 24.21 11.76 13.57
CA ARG A 148 25.26 12.12 12.62
C ARG A 148 25.38 11.00 11.60
N GLY A 149 24.54 11.07 10.58
CA GLY A 149 24.51 10.12 9.46
C GLY A 149 25.15 10.70 8.21
N ARG A 150 25.04 9.94 7.14
CA ARG A 150 25.49 10.36 5.81
C ARG A 150 24.61 11.46 5.22
N PHE A 151 23.30 11.37 5.43
CA PHE A 151 22.30 12.24 4.81
C PHE A 151 21.72 13.26 5.77
N PHE A 152 21.68 12.97 7.07
CA PHE A 152 21.07 13.83 8.05
C PHE A 152 22.00 14.08 9.26
N GLN A 153 22.02 15.34 9.69
CA GLN A 153 22.74 15.74 10.90
C GLN A 153 21.80 16.55 11.77
N VAL A 154 21.60 16.07 13.00
CA VAL A 154 20.67 16.65 13.96
C VAL A 154 21.32 16.68 15.34
N GLU A 155 21.14 17.78 16.08
CA GLU A 155 21.70 17.89 17.41
C GLU A 155 20.63 18.32 18.43
N LYS A 156 20.38 17.45 19.42
CA LYS A 156 19.51 17.67 20.60
C LYS A 156 18.10 18.17 20.28
N VAL A 157 17.49 17.66 19.21
CA VAL A 157 16.12 18.01 18.80
C VAL A 157 15.11 17.11 19.49
N ALA A 158 13.98 17.67 19.93
CA ALA A 158 12.82 16.92 20.40
C ALA A 158 11.71 16.99 19.34
N VAL A 159 11.13 15.85 18.98
CA VAL A 159 9.93 15.77 18.14
C VAL A 159 8.68 15.99 19.00
N VAL A 160 7.84 16.93 18.57
CA VAL A 160 6.63 17.35 19.28
C VAL A 160 5.47 17.50 18.26
N PRO A 161 4.29 16.86 18.49
CA PRO A 161 3.97 15.99 19.62
C PRO A 161 4.68 14.64 19.53
N ARG A 162 4.54 13.81 20.58
CA ARG A 162 4.91 12.41 20.53
C ARG A 162 3.71 11.55 20.13
N PRO A 163 3.93 10.40 19.50
CA PRO A 163 2.85 9.47 19.23
C PRO A 163 2.12 9.03 20.50
N VAL A 164 0.82 8.84 20.42
CA VAL A 164 0.00 8.22 21.47
C VAL A 164 0.35 6.74 21.62
N GLN A 165 0.55 6.06 20.50
CA GLN A 165 0.92 4.65 20.47
C GLN A 165 2.37 4.46 20.97
N GLN A 166 2.60 3.47 21.82
CA GLN A 166 3.91 3.19 22.42
C GLN A 166 4.44 1.83 21.98
N PRO A 167 5.72 1.69 21.66
CA PRO A 167 6.76 2.75 21.65
C PRO A 167 6.61 3.71 20.46
N TYR A 168 5.83 3.38 19.44
CA TYR A 168 5.50 4.14 18.23
C TYR A 168 4.36 3.45 17.46
N PRO A 169 3.74 4.12 16.47
CA PRO A 169 2.73 3.49 15.59
C PRO A 169 3.28 2.24 14.90
N PRO A 170 2.49 1.17 14.75
CA PRO A 170 2.92 -0.05 14.06
C PRO A 170 3.49 0.25 12.67
N ILE A 171 4.66 -0.35 12.36
CA ILE A 171 5.37 -0.14 11.11
C ILE A 171 5.18 -1.33 10.19
N ARG A 172 4.96 -1.07 8.89
CA ARG A 172 4.98 -2.08 7.83
C ARG A 172 5.84 -1.60 6.68
N VAL A 173 6.69 -2.47 6.13
CA VAL A 173 7.61 -2.13 5.05
C VAL A 173 7.16 -2.77 3.74
N ALA A 174 7.05 -1.99 2.66
CA ALA A 174 6.73 -2.54 1.35
C ALA A 174 7.85 -3.45 0.83
N ALA A 175 7.52 -4.71 0.56
CA ALA A 175 8.44 -5.71 0.01
C ALA A 175 8.12 -5.98 -1.46
N ASN A 176 8.98 -5.48 -2.37
CA ASN A 176 8.77 -5.53 -3.81
C ASN A 176 9.88 -6.29 -4.58
N SER A 177 10.98 -6.63 -3.93
CA SER A 177 12.09 -7.40 -4.51
C SER A 177 12.52 -8.50 -3.55
N VAL A 178 13.08 -9.58 -4.08
CA VAL A 178 13.57 -10.73 -3.30
C VAL A 178 14.47 -10.28 -2.16
N ASP A 179 15.46 -9.40 -2.44
CA ASP A 179 16.34 -8.84 -1.41
C ASP A 179 15.57 -8.12 -0.27
N THR A 180 14.46 -7.45 -0.59
CA THR A 180 13.68 -6.74 0.42
C THR A 180 12.97 -7.72 1.35
N PHE A 181 12.48 -8.84 0.85
CA PHE A 181 11.88 -9.89 1.69
C PHE A 181 12.89 -10.42 2.72
N GLU A 182 14.08 -10.77 2.27
CA GLU A 182 15.14 -11.26 3.15
C GLU A 182 15.57 -10.21 4.19
N LEU A 183 15.88 -8.98 3.74
CA LEU A 183 16.31 -7.88 4.61
C LEU A 183 15.28 -7.52 5.67
N MET A 184 13.99 -7.48 5.31
CA MET A 184 12.93 -7.15 6.26
C MET A 184 12.67 -8.30 7.23
N GLY A 185 12.86 -9.54 6.79
CA GLY A 185 12.87 -10.71 7.67
C GLY A 185 13.99 -10.61 8.71
N GLN A 186 15.22 -10.34 8.28
CA GLN A 186 16.37 -10.15 9.18
C GLN A 186 16.15 -8.99 10.16
N ALA A 187 15.56 -7.88 9.70
CA ALA A 187 15.27 -6.71 10.54
C ALA A 187 14.03 -6.88 11.45
N GLY A 188 13.22 -7.93 11.24
CA GLY A 188 12.03 -8.21 12.04
C GLY A 188 10.81 -7.33 11.74
N TYR A 189 10.81 -6.53 10.67
CA TYR A 189 9.68 -5.68 10.32
C TYR A 189 8.57 -6.47 9.62
N PRO A 190 7.29 -6.27 10.01
CA PRO A 190 6.15 -6.73 9.20
C PRO A 190 6.17 -6.13 7.81
N ILE A 191 5.74 -6.91 6.81
CA ILE A 191 5.79 -6.51 5.42
C ILE A 191 4.42 -6.27 4.79
N PHE A 192 4.43 -5.43 3.76
CA PHE A 192 3.30 -5.14 2.89
C PHE A 192 3.62 -5.65 1.48
N VAL A 193 2.81 -6.57 0.96
CA VAL A 193 3.01 -7.22 -0.34
C VAL A 193 1.85 -6.88 -1.26
N ALA A 194 2.12 -6.21 -2.38
CA ALA A 194 1.12 -5.88 -3.39
C ALA A 194 1.16 -6.87 -4.56
N THR A 195 0.03 -7.50 -4.89
CA THR A 195 -0.04 -8.53 -5.93
C THR A 195 0.22 -8.03 -7.35
N PRO A 196 -0.07 -6.78 -7.74
CA PRO A 196 0.32 -6.27 -9.05
C PRO A 196 1.83 -6.20 -9.27
N ILE A 197 2.62 -6.16 -8.18
CA ILE A 197 4.09 -6.16 -8.21
C ILE A 197 4.63 -7.57 -7.97
N ASN A 198 4.00 -8.31 -7.08
CA ASN A 198 4.34 -9.69 -6.73
C ASN A 198 3.18 -10.62 -7.12
N PRO A 199 3.16 -11.16 -8.35
CA PRO A 199 2.08 -12.06 -8.80
C PRO A 199 1.91 -13.27 -7.89
N PHE A 200 0.67 -13.76 -7.74
CA PHE A 200 0.32 -14.87 -6.86
C PHE A 200 1.28 -16.05 -6.88
N PRO A 201 1.77 -16.55 -8.04
CA PRO A 201 2.70 -17.67 -8.06
C PRO A 201 4.05 -17.42 -7.37
N LYS A 202 4.47 -16.15 -7.24
CA LYS A 202 5.75 -15.78 -6.62
C LYS A 202 5.64 -15.53 -5.11
N ILE A 203 4.46 -15.17 -4.62
CA ILE A 203 4.27 -14.75 -3.23
C ILE A 203 4.66 -15.84 -2.22
N PRO A 204 4.26 -17.13 -2.39
CA PRO A 204 4.60 -18.15 -1.40
C PRO A 204 6.11 -18.31 -1.19
N GLY A 205 6.90 -18.33 -2.27
CA GLY A 205 8.35 -18.41 -2.18
C GLY A 205 8.97 -17.18 -1.50
N ASN A 206 8.50 -15.98 -1.85
CA ASN A 206 8.97 -14.73 -1.25
C ASN A 206 8.63 -14.64 0.25
N VAL A 207 7.43 -15.05 0.64
CA VAL A 207 7.00 -15.07 2.06
C VAL A 207 7.78 -16.13 2.84
N ALA A 208 8.07 -17.28 2.26
CA ALA A 208 8.92 -18.30 2.88
C ALA A 208 10.33 -17.74 3.15
N LEU A 209 10.97 -17.11 2.16
CA LEU A 209 12.27 -16.48 2.31
C LEU A 209 12.28 -15.43 3.44
N TYR A 210 11.27 -14.57 3.48
CA TYR A 210 11.10 -13.57 4.54
C TYR A 210 11.01 -14.23 5.93
N ARG A 211 10.19 -15.26 6.09
CA ARG A 211 9.99 -15.95 7.39
C ARG A 211 11.20 -16.74 7.83
N GLU A 212 11.92 -17.36 6.89
CA GLU A 212 13.19 -18.04 7.17
C GLU A 212 14.25 -17.05 7.66
N ALA A 213 14.40 -15.91 6.99
CA ALA A 213 15.32 -14.85 7.41
C ALA A 213 14.93 -14.28 8.79
N ARG A 214 13.63 -14.07 9.05
CA ARG A 214 13.09 -13.62 10.34
C ARG A 214 13.43 -14.62 11.46
N LYS A 215 13.20 -15.90 11.21
CA LYS A 215 13.52 -16.97 12.16
C LYS A 215 15.03 -17.07 12.43
N ALA A 216 15.85 -17.00 11.37
CA ALA A 216 17.31 -17.06 11.50
C ALA A 216 17.89 -15.89 12.32
N ALA A 217 17.24 -14.71 12.25
CA ALA A 217 17.59 -13.53 13.06
C ALA A 217 17.04 -13.59 14.50
N GLY A 218 16.33 -14.64 14.90
CA GLY A 218 15.80 -14.82 16.25
C GLY A 218 14.51 -14.07 16.57
N HIS A 219 13.82 -13.51 15.54
CA HIS A 219 12.53 -12.87 15.76
C HIS A 219 11.42 -13.92 16.02
N PRO A 220 10.49 -13.64 16.95
CA PRO A 220 9.40 -14.55 17.25
C PRO A 220 8.44 -14.73 16.06
N PRO A 221 7.73 -15.86 15.95
CA PRO A 221 6.64 -16.02 15.00
C PRO A 221 5.58 -14.93 15.25
N ASP A 222 4.96 -14.45 14.19
CA ASP A 222 3.97 -13.37 14.27
C ASP A 222 2.62 -13.80 13.69
N GLU A 223 2.14 -14.93 14.09
CA GLU A 223 0.80 -15.54 13.86
C GLU A 223 -0.10 -14.88 12.77
N GLY A 224 0.47 -14.58 11.59
CA GLY A 224 -0.23 -14.00 10.45
C GLY A 224 -0.29 -12.48 10.39
N GLU A 225 0.21 -11.75 11.38
CA GLU A 225 0.31 -10.28 11.34
C GLU A 225 1.59 -9.77 10.64
N ASP A 226 2.54 -10.66 10.40
CA ASP A 226 3.84 -10.39 9.77
C ASP A 226 3.72 -10.00 8.29
N VAL A 227 2.70 -10.48 7.59
CA VAL A 227 2.48 -10.23 6.17
C VAL A 227 1.09 -9.65 5.94
N THR A 228 1.03 -8.46 5.33
CA THR A 228 -0.20 -7.85 4.83
C THR A 228 -0.24 -7.97 3.32
N LEU A 229 -1.29 -8.58 2.79
CA LEU A 229 -1.48 -8.73 1.35
C LEU A 229 -2.40 -7.63 0.83
N ALA A 230 -1.93 -6.81 -0.12
CA ALA A 230 -2.75 -5.87 -0.86
C ALA A 230 -3.03 -6.42 -2.25
N LEU A 231 -4.31 -6.54 -2.60
CA LEU A 231 -4.70 -7.08 -3.89
C LEU A 231 -5.91 -6.36 -4.51
N PRO A 232 -5.92 -6.18 -5.84
CA PRO A 232 -7.11 -5.76 -6.56
C PRO A 232 -8.24 -6.76 -6.35
N LEU A 233 -9.38 -6.25 -5.87
CA LEU A 233 -10.53 -7.07 -5.54
C LEU A 233 -11.81 -6.32 -5.91
N HIS A 234 -12.73 -7.00 -6.60
CA HIS A 234 -14.07 -6.47 -6.87
C HIS A 234 -15.07 -7.61 -6.93
N VAL A 235 -16.19 -7.45 -6.25
CA VAL A 235 -17.26 -8.44 -6.24
C VAL A 235 -18.56 -7.83 -6.76
N ALA A 236 -19.31 -8.63 -7.54
CA ALA A 236 -20.68 -8.33 -7.95
C ALA A 236 -21.50 -9.63 -8.01
N THR A 237 -22.78 -9.53 -8.29
CA THR A 237 -23.69 -10.68 -8.31
C THR A 237 -23.46 -11.63 -9.51
N SER A 238 -22.69 -11.19 -10.51
CA SER A 238 -22.27 -12.04 -11.64
C SER A 238 -20.87 -11.64 -12.15
N ARG A 239 -20.16 -12.61 -12.74
CA ARG A 239 -18.87 -12.40 -13.41
C ARG A 239 -18.94 -11.38 -14.54
N GLN A 240 -20.07 -11.35 -15.26
CA GLN A 240 -20.27 -10.37 -16.32
C GLN A 240 -20.26 -8.94 -15.77
N GLN A 241 -21.01 -8.68 -14.70
CA GLN A 241 -21.05 -7.35 -14.06
C GLN A 241 -19.69 -6.91 -13.54
N VAL A 242 -18.90 -7.84 -12.98
CA VAL A 242 -17.53 -7.56 -12.55
C VAL A 242 -16.65 -7.20 -13.73
N ARG A 243 -16.70 -8.01 -14.81
CA ARG A 243 -15.91 -7.81 -16.02
C ARG A 243 -16.19 -6.46 -16.67
N GLU A 244 -17.46 -6.08 -16.80
CA GLU A 244 -17.88 -4.81 -17.41
C GLU A 244 -17.18 -3.58 -16.81
N VAL A 245 -16.91 -3.59 -15.51
CA VAL A 245 -16.26 -2.46 -14.82
C VAL A 245 -14.77 -2.66 -14.62
N MET A 246 -14.32 -3.89 -14.41
CA MET A 246 -12.93 -4.15 -14.07
C MET A 246 -12.01 -4.36 -15.26
N GLU A 247 -12.50 -4.87 -16.39
CA GLU A 247 -11.67 -5.06 -17.58
C GLU A 247 -11.12 -3.72 -18.12
N PRO A 248 -11.93 -2.67 -18.34
CA PRO A 248 -11.39 -1.38 -18.75
C PRO A 248 -10.52 -0.73 -17.66
N SER A 249 -10.86 -0.91 -16.39
CA SER A 249 -10.14 -0.31 -15.27
C SER A 249 -8.75 -0.92 -15.06
N ILE A 250 -8.62 -2.25 -15.09
CA ILE A 250 -7.30 -2.91 -14.96
C ILE A 250 -6.44 -2.67 -16.21
N ARG A 251 -7.03 -2.59 -17.39
CA ARG A 251 -6.30 -2.24 -18.61
C ARG A 251 -5.69 -0.86 -18.52
N HIS A 252 -6.47 0.15 -18.08
CA HIS A 252 -5.95 1.51 -17.85
C HIS A 252 -4.78 1.50 -16.85
N TYR A 253 -4.88 0.75 -15.75
CA TYR A 253 -3.79 0.63 -14.79
C TYR A 253 -2.52 0.06 -15.41
N LEU A 254 -2.61 -1.02 -16.17
CA LEU A 254 -1.46 -1.67 -16.83
C LEU A 254 -0.80 -0.75 -17.86
N GLU A 255 -1.61 -0.05 -18.67
CA GLU A 255 -1.13 0.94 -19.63
C GLU A 255 -0.45 2.12 -18.95
N THR A 256 -1.03 2.64 -17.86
CA THR A 256 -0.44 3.73 -17.08
C THR A 256 0.91 3.32 -16.47
N VAL A 257 0.98 2.13 -15.87
CA VAL A 257 2.24 1.61 -15.32
C VAL A 257 3.29 1.44 -16.42
N ALA A 258 2.92 0.89 -17.59
CA ALA A 258 3.83 0.76 -18.72
C ALA A 258 4.35 2.14 -19.20
N SER A 259 3.46 3.13 -19.34
CA SER A 259 3.81 4.49 -19.75
C SER A 259 4.78 5.18 -18.75
N ILE A 260 4.60 4.96 -17.44
CA ILE A 260 5.52 5.50 -16.41
C ILE A 260 6.93 4.93 -16.57
N TYR A 261 7.06 3.63 -16.78
CA TYR A 261 8.37 3.02 -17.02
C TYR A 261 9.00 3.44 -18.35
N GLU A 262 8.20 3.58 -19.40
CA GLU A 262 8.66 4.06 -20.70
C GLU A 262 9.17 5.50 -20.64
N SER A 263 8.44 6.40 -19.98
CA SER A 263 8.84 7.79 -19.80
C SER A 263 10.11 7.95 -18.94
N SER A 264 10.40 7.00 -18.08
CA SER A 264 11.62 7.03 -17.25
C SER A 264 12.93 6.79 -18.03
N VAL A 265 12.83 6.31 -19.27
CA VAL A 265 13.96 6.10 -20.20
C VAL A 265 13.84 6.98 -21.45
N ALA A 266 12.96 7.97 -21.43
CA ALA A 266 12.77 8.88 -22.56
C ALA A 266 14.08 9.54 -22.98
N GLY A 267 14.39 9.49 -24.28
CA GLY A 267 15.65 9.98 -24.86
C GLY A 267 16.75 8.93 -25.02
N THR A 268 16.54 7.71 -24.53
CA THR A 268 17.42 6.56 -24.76
C THR A 268 16.59 5.37 -25.24
N GLU A 269 17.20 4.47 -26.03
CA GLU A 269 16.52 3.24 -26.38
C GLU A 269 16.38 2.36 -25.12
N PRO A 270 15.15 1.89 -24.76
CA PRO A 270 14.98 1.04 -23.59
C PRO A 270 15.85 -0.21 -23.68
N PRO A 271 16.55 -0.62 -22.61
CA PRO A 271 17.20 -1.92 -22.57
C PRO A 271 16.23 -3.03 -22.98
N GLY A 272 16.69 -4.05 -23.68
CA GLY A 272 15.85 -5.15 -24.18
C GLY A 272 14.94 -5.76 -23.12
N SER A 273 15.47 -5.97 -21.90
CA SER A 273 14.70 -6.47 -20.75
C SER A 273 13.54 -5.53 -20.31
N LEU A 274 13.70 -4.23 -20.45
CA LEU A 274 12.63 -3.26 -20.16
C LEU A 274 11.59 -3.27 -21.27
N ARG A 275 12.01 -3.30 -22.55
CA ARG A 275 11.08 -3.42 -23.70
C ARG A 275 10.19 -4.66 -23.55
N GLU A 276 10.76 -5.83 -23.31
CA GLU A 276 10.02 -7.07 -23.08
C GLU A 276 9.05 -6.96 -21.89
N ARG A 277 9.45 -6.27 -20.82
CA ARG A 277 8.59 -6.01 -19.65
C ARG A 277 7.40 -5.12 -20.01
N LEU A 278 7.62 -4.06 -20.77
CA LEU A 278 6.57 -3.14 -21.24
C LEU A 278 5.56 -3.84 -22.16
N GLU A 279 6.06 -4.60 -23.14
CA GLU A 279 5.23 -5.40 -24.03
C GLU A 279 4.39 -6.41 -23.24
N ARG A 280 4.99 -7.10 -22.26
CA ARG A 280 4.30 -8.02 -21.38
C ARG A 280 3.20 -7.33 -20.56
N LEU A 281 3.45 -6.15 -19.99
CA LEU A 281 2.44 -5.39 -19.24
C LEU A 281 1.25 -5.01 -20.14
N ARG A 282 1.51 -4.57 -21.38
CA ARG A 282 0.47 -4.18 -22.34
C ARG A 282 -0.32 -5.38 -22.90
N SER A 283 0.29 -6.56 -22.93
CA SER A 283 -0.33 -7.78 -23.46
C SER A 283 -1.13 -8.57 -22.41
N VAL A 284 -1.10 -8.19 -21.14
CA VAL A 284 -1.86 -8.89 -20.08
C VAL A 284 -3.35 -8.79 -20.36
N SER A 285 -4.02 -9.94 -20.60
CA SER A 285 -5.47 -9.99 -20.72
C SER A 285 -6.18 -9.86 -19.36
N TYR A 286 -7.48 -9.62 -19.39
CA TYR A 286 -8.30 -9.60 -18.17
C TYR A 286 -8.21 -10.93 -17.40
N GLU A 287 -8.27 -12.06 -18.12
CA GLU A 287 -8.14 -13.40 -17.54
C GLU A 287 -6.81 -13.61 -16.88
N GLN A 288 -5.72 -13.21 -17.54
CA GLN A 288 -4.37 -13.27 -16.98
C GLN A 288 -4.23 -12.37 -15.74
N ALA A 289 -4.81 -11.16 -15.75
CA ALA A 289 -4.82 -10.29 -14.58
C ALA A 289 -5.57 -10.94 -13.40
N CYS A 290 -6.71 -11.57 -13.66
CA CYS A 290 -7.46 -12.34 -12.66
C CYS A 290 -6.65 -13.53 -12.14
N GLU A 291 -5.94 -14.25 -13.00
CA GLU A 291 -5.11 -15.40 -12.60
C GLU A 291 -3.92 -14.98 -11.74
N MET A 292 -3.23 -13.92 -12.17
CA MET A 292 -1.92 -13.55 -11.64
C MET A 292 -1.95 -12.61 -10.44
N MET A 293 -2.95 -11.70 -10.33
CA MET A 293 -2.83 -10.59 -9.38
C MET A 293 -4.14 -10.09 -8.75
N ALA A 294 -5.32 -10.50 -9.25
CA ALA A 294 -6.58 -9.91 -8.84
C ALA A 294 -7.65 -10.96 -8.52
N ILE A 295 -8.64 -10.57 -7.69
CA ILE A 295 -9.85 -11.36 -7.47
C ILE A 295 -11.05 -10.53 -7.94
N PHE A 296 -11.52 -10.80 -9.14
CA PHE A 296 -12.67 -10.14 -9.79
C PHE A 296 -13.73 -11.21 -10.08
N ASP A 297 -14.66 -11.43 -9.13
CA ASP A 297 -15.60 -12.55 -9.25
C ASP A 297 -16.87 -12.34 -8.39
N THR A 298 -17.72 -13.37 -8.31
CA THR A 298 -18.84 -13.44 -7.35
C THR A 298 -18.34 -13.60 -5.92
N PRO A 299 -19.18 -13.30 -4.90
CA PRO A 299 -18.80 -13.48 -3.50
C PRO A 299 -18.30 -14.89 -3.17
N GLU A 300 -18.96 -15.94 -3.66
CA GLU A 300 -18.63 -17.33 -3.38
C GLU A 300 -17.23 -17.67 -3.93
N ALA A 301 -16.97 -17.35 -5.18
CA ALA A 301 -15.65 -17.57 -5.79
C ALA A 301 -14.56 -16.73 -5.12
N CYS A 302 -14.89 -15.52 -4.64
CA CYS A 302 -13.99 -14.68 -3.87
C CYS A 302 -13.64 -15.34 -2.52
N VAL A 303 -14.61 -15.90 -1.79
CA VAL A 303 -14.37 -16.66 -0.55
C VAL A 303 -13.41 -17.80 -0.79
N ASP A 304 -13.70 -18.67 -1.76
CA ASP A 304 -12.87 -19.84 -2.07
C ASP A 304 -11.43 -19.47 -2.39
N ARG A 305 -11.24 -18.36 -3.12
CA ARG A 305 -9.92 -17.92 -3.53
C ARG A 305 -9.14 -17.26 -2.39
N LEU A 306 -9.80 -16.43 -1.59
CA LEU A 306 -9.19 -15.82 -0.41
C LEU A 306 -8.82 -16.87 0.64
N GLN A 307 -9.66 -17.86 0.90
CA GLN A 307 -9.37 -18.95 1.84
C GLN A 307 -8.08 -19.67 1.44
N ARG A 308 -7.99 -20.12 0.18
CA ARG A 308 -6.76 -20.76 -0.34
C ARG A 308 -5.52 -19.90 -0.18
N LEU A 309 -5.59 -18.60 -0.50
CA LEU A 309 -4.47 -17.69 -0.34
C LEU A 309 -4.07 -17.52 1.13
N CYS A 310 -5.06 -17.35 2.01
CA CYS A 310 -4.80 -17.15 3.44
C CYS A 310 -4.23 -18.41 4.10
N GLU A 311 -4.72 -19.59 3.75
CA GLU A 311 -4.19 -20.88 4.24
C GLU A 311 -2.76 -21.10 3.74
N GLN A 312 -2.52 -20.89 2.44
CA GLN A 312 -1.20 -21.07 1.83
C GLN A 312 -0.17 -20.12 2.40
N LEU A 313 -0.54 -18.85 2.59
CA LEU A 313 0.37 -17.79 3.04
C LEU A 313 0.39 -17.62 4.56
N LYS A 314 -0.57 -18.22 5.29
CA LYS A 314 -0.76 -18.05 6.74
C LYS A 314 -0.81 -16.58 7.13
N ILE A 315 -1.66 -15.81 6.46
CA ILE A 315 -1.84 -14.37 6.68
C ILE A 315 -3.16 -14.06 7.37
N GLY A 316 -3.16 -13.06 8.25
CA GLY A 316 -4.34 -12.59 8.98
C GLY A 316 -4.91 -11.28 8.49
N ARG A 317 -4.27 -10.61 7.49
CA ARG A 317 -4.70 -9.30 6.98
C ARG A 317 -4.64 -9.23 5.47
N VAL A 318 -5.74 -8.76 4.87
CA VAL A 318 -5.87 -8.47 3.44
C VAL A 318 -6.37 -7.04 3.26
N ILE A 319 -5.75 -6.30 2.34
CA ILE A 319 -6.14 -4.95 1.96
C ILE A 319 -6.69 -5.00 0.54
N CYS A 320 -8.00 -4.74 0.42
CA CYS A 320 -8.76 -4.86 -0.81
C CYS A 320 -8.66 -3.57 -1.63
N TRP A 321 -8.33 -3.69 -2.89
CA TRP A 321 -8.26 -2.56 -3.82
C TRP A 321 -9.42 -2.61 -4.79
N PHE A 322 -10.59 -2.04 -4.40
CA PHE A 322 -11.86 -2.13 -5.12
C PHE A 322 -11.91 -1.37 -6.44
N ASN A 323 -11.00 -0.42 -6.65
CA ASN A 323 -10.99 0.44 -7.84
C ASN A 323 -9.58 0.63 -8.40
N ILE A 324 -8.89 -0.47 -8.71
CA ILE A 324 -7.60 -0.40 -9.42
C ILE A 324 -7.80 0.27 -10.79
N GLY A 325 -6.92 1.22 -11.15
CA GLY A 325 -7.02 1.98 -12.39
C GLY A 325 -8.09 3.07 -12.40
N GLY A 326 -8.93 3.19 -11.35
CA GLY A 326 -9.84 4.33 -11.15
C GLY A 326 -11.05 4.42 -12.06
N GLY A 327 -11.28 3.42 -12.94
CA GLY A 327 -12.38 3.42 -13.91
C GLY A 327 -13.73 3.00 -13.34
N VAL A 328 -13.78 2.45 -12.13
CA VAL A 328 -15.03 1.96 -11.54
C VAL A 328 -15.85 3.13 -10.98
N PRO A 329 -17.12 3.30 -11.39
CA PRO A 329 -17.99 4.34 -10.86
C PRO A 329 -18.18 4.21 -9.34
N HIS A 330 -18.24 5.35 -8.62
CA HIS A 330 -18.35 5.40 -7.16
C HIS A 330 -19.44 4.47 -6.60
N GLY A 331 -20.65 4.54 -7.13
CA GLY A 331 -21.76 3.68 -6.66
C GLY A 331 -21.55 2.18 -6.91
N ARG A 332 -20.67 1.80 -7.87
CA ARG A 332 -20.28 0.40 -8.07
C ARG A 332 -19.24 -0.04 -7.06
N VAL A 333 -18.30 0.86 -6.71
CA VAL A 333 -17.33 0.61 -5.64
C VAL A 333 -18.07 0.38 -4.31
N MET A 334 -19.01 1.26 -3.94
CA MET A 334 -19.81 1.16 -2.72
C MET A 334 -20.57 -0.16 -2.63
N ARG A 335 -21.23 -0.56 -3.73
CA ARG A 335 -21.94 -1.85 -3.80
C ARG A 335 -21.02 -3.06 -3.67
N SER A 336 -19.83 -3.00 -4.29
CA SER A 336 -18.84 -4.07 -4.16
C SER A 336 -18.33 -4.20 -2.72
N MET A 337 -18.08 -3.08 -2.04
CA MET A 337 -17.71 -3.06 -0.61
C MET A 337 -18.82 -3.65 0.27
N GLU A 338 -20.07 -3.25 0.06
CA GLU A 338 -21.24 -3.75 0.78
C GLU A 338 -21.41 -5.27 0.57
N LEU A 339 -21.35 -5.72 -0.68
CA LEU A 339 -21.49 -7.14 -1.01
C LEU A 339 -20.35 -7.97 -0.43
N PHE A 340 -19.13 -7.45 -0.46
CA PHE A 340 -17.97 -8.08 0.16
C PHE A 340 -18.14 -8.18 1.68
N ALA A 341 -18.54 -7.12 2.33
CA ALA A 341 -18.77 -7.09 3.78
C ALA A 341 -19.88 -8.07 4.20
N ALA A 342 -20.99 -8.11 3.44
CA ALA A 342 -22.14 -8.95 3.78
C ALA A 342 -21.96 -10.43 3.44
N LYS A 343 -21.19 -10.78 2.37
CA LYS A 343 -21.15 -12.13 1.80
C LYS A 343 -19.76 -12.78 1.84
N VAL A 344 -18.70 -12.01 2.01
CA VAL A 344 -17.32 -12.56 2.04
C VAL A 344 -16.73 -12.48 3.44
N MET A 345 -16.71 -11.31 4.08
CA MET A 345 -16.08 -11.12 5.39
C MET A 345 -16.56 -12.11 6.47
N PRO A 346 -17.86 -12.48 6.57
CA PRO A 346 -18.32 -13.42 7.61
C PRO A 346 -17.64 -14.80 7.58
N HIS A 347 -17.18 -15.24 6.41
CA HIS A 347 -16.48 -16.53 6.28
C HIS A 347 -15.06 -16.56 6.89
N PHE A 348 -14.55 -15.41 7.31
CA PHE A 348 -13.20 -15.21 7.85
C PHE A 348 -13.19 -14.69 9.29
N GLN A 349 -14.34 -14.48 9.88
CA GLN A 349 -14.47 -14.17 11.30
C GLN A 349 -14.36 -15.48 12.08
N SER A 350 -13.49 -15.50 13.10
CA SER A 350 -13.50 -16.62 14.07
C SER A 350 -14.83 -16.61 14.81
N PRO A 351 -15.43 -17.78 15.10
CA PRO A 351 -16.66 -17.86 15.86
C PRO A 351 -16.53 -17.28 17.28
#